data_72c017a84d4747b18432bdc28e23904e
#
_entry.id   72c017a84d4747b18432bdc28e23904e
#
_cell.length_a   1.000
_cell.length_b   1.000
_cell.length_c   1.000
_cell.angle_alpha   90.00
_cell.angle_beta   90.00
_cell.angle_gamma   90.00
#
_symmetry.space_group_name_H-M   'P 1'
#
loop_
_entity.id
_entity.type
_entity.pdbx_description
1 polymer ?
#
loop_
_entity_poly.entity_id
_entity_poly.type
_entity_poly.pdbx_seq_one_letter_code
_entity_poly.pdbx_strand_id
1 'polypeptide(L)'
;MWSLNRYGGKRMSVRLNTSFVGEAADAAKLSAIQPEITAAHEKLHNGTGAGNAFLGWVDLPVNYNKEEFARIKAAAEKIKKDSEILIVIGIGGSYLGARAAIEFVKSQKYNDVAADTPKIYFAGNTISSSTCLLYTSPSPRD
;
A
#
# COMPACT_ATOMS: atom_id res chain seq x y z
N MET A 1 -22.06 -13.47 5.22
CA MET A 1 -22.24 -12.05 4.87
C MET A 1 -21.31 -11.24 5.78
N TRP A 2 -20.08 -10.96 5.34
CA TRP A 2 -19.07 -10.27 6.14
C TRP A 2 -19.39 -8.78 6.18
N SER A 3 -19.75 -8.27 7.34
CA SER A 3 -19.99 -6.85 7.57
C SER A 3 -18.69 -6.22 8.08
N LEU A 4 -17.94 -5.57 7.19
CA LEU A 4 -16.84 -4.66 7.55
C LEU A 4 -17.44 -3.34 8.09
N ASN A 5 -18.08 -3.39 9.26
CA ASN A 5 -18.71 -2.23 9.86
C ASN A 5 -17.95 -1.77 11.10
N ARG A 6 -16.71 -1.27 10.95
CA ARG A 6 -15.95 -0.72 12.10
C ARG A 6 -15.28 0.63 11.89
N TYR A 7 -15.56 1.34 10.81
CA TYR A 7 -15.03 2.69 10.64
C TYR A 7 -16.13 3.71 10.33
N GLY A 8 -16.60 4.38 11.34
CA GLY A 8 -17.22 5.70 11.26
C GLY A 8 -18.35 5.90 10.25
N GLY A 9 -19.39 5.06 10.23
CA GLY A 9 -20.68 5.42 9.60
C GLY A 9 -20.75 5.52 8.08
N LYS A 10 -19.65 5.40 7.33
CA LYS A 10 -19.67 5.31 5.86
C LYS A 10 -19.70 3.84 5.43
N ARG A 11 -20.77 3.41 4.79
CA ARG A 11 -20.85 2.09 4.16
C ARG A 11 -19.79 2.01 3.06
N MET A 12 -18.81 1.12 3.20
CA MET A 12 -17.90 0.79 2.12
C MET A 12 -18.70 0.22 0.94
N SER A 13 -18.49 0.76 -0.25
CA SER A 13 -19.17 0.32 -1.47
C SER A 13 -18.57 -0.95 -2.09
N VAL A 14 -17.53 -1.52 -1.48
CA VAL A 14 -16.87 -2.72 -1.98
C VAL A 14 -17.68 -3.95 -1.58
N ARG A 15 -18.04 -4.79 -2.57
CA ARG A 15 -18.74 -6.05 -2.38
C ARG A 15 -17.98 -7.17 -3.06
N LEU A 16 -17.91 -8.33 -2.40
CA LEU A 16 -17.42 -9.55 -3.00
C LEU A 16 -18.58 -10.23 -3.75
N ASN A 17 -18.43 -10.43 -5.06
CA ASN A 17 -19.36 -11.20 -5.87
C ASN A 17 -18.72 -12.57 -6.21
N THR A 18 -19.28 -13.63 -5.66
CA THR A 18 -18.82 -15.01 -5.86
C THR A 18 -19.63 -15.77 -6.91
N SER A 19 -20.57 -15.12 -7.62
CA SER A 19 -21.47 -15.80 -8.56
C SER A 19 -20.77 -16.55 -9.70
N PHE A 20 -19.55 -16.14 -10.04
CA PHE A 20 -18.79 -16.73 -11.14
C PHE A 20 -17.67 -17.67 -10.69
N VAL A 21 -17.54 -17.93 -9.39
CA VAL A 21 -16.48 -18.81 -8.84
C VAL A 21 -16.90 -20.30 -8.94
N GLY A 22 -18.15 -20.55 -9.25
CA GLY A 22 -18.70 -21.90 -9.35
C GLY A 22 -18.72 -22.64 -8.03
N GLU A 23 -18.54 -23.93 -8.07
CA GLU A 23 -18.62 -24.82 -6.89
C GLU A 23 -17.52 -24.56 -5.84
N ALA A 24 -16.44 -23.83 -6.17
CA ALA A 24 -15.37 -23.52 -5.22
C ALA A 24 -15.85 -22.54 -4.12
N ALA A 25 -16.85 -21.69 -4.42
CA ALA A 25 -17.44 -20.75 -3.46
C ALA A 25 -18.87 -21.15 -3.05
N ASP A 26 -19.19 -22.44 -3.12
CA ASP A 26 -20.42 -22.99 -2.59
C ASP A 26 -20.57 -22.67 -1.09
N ALA A 27 -21.77 -22.29 -0.69
CA ALA A 27 -22.09 -21.91 0.69
C ALA A 27 -21.77 -23.01 1.71
N ALA A 28 -21.95 -24.28 1.34
CA ALA A 28 -21.61 -25.42 2.17
C ALA A 28 -20.09 -25.53 2.40
N LYS A 29 -19.28 -25.37 1.34
CA LYS A 29 -17.83 -25.38 1.43
C LYS A 29 -17.30 -24.19 2.22
N LEU A 30 -17.82 -23.00 2.00
CA LEU A 30 -17.46 -21.81 2.76
C LEU A 30 -17.80 -21.95 4.24
N SER A 31 -18.96 -22.55 4.55
CA SER A 31 -19.34 -22.85 5.94
C SER A 31 -18.43 -23.90 6.58
N ALA A 32 -18.00 -24.90 5.82
CA ALA A 32 -17.12 -25.96 6.32
C ALA A 32 -15.72 -25.43 6.73
N ILE A 33 -15.15 -24.45 6.01
CA ILE A 33 -13.85 -23.87 6.33
C ILE A 33 -13.92 -22.73 7.36
N GLN A 34 -15.13 -22.29 7.74
CA GLN A 34 -15.29 -21.16 8.66
C GLN A 34 -14.61 -21.36 10.03
N PRO A 35 -14.60 -22.54 10.66
CA PRO A 35 -13.88 -22.76 11.91
C PRO A 35 -12.36 -22.54 11.75
N GLU A 36 -11.76 -22.97 10.64
CA GLU A 36 -10.34 -22.77 10.36
C GLU A 36 -10.01 -21.29 10.18
N ILE A 37 -10.88 -20.56 9.46
CA ILE A 37 -10.73 -19.12 9.27
C ILE A 37 -10.82 -18.39 10.62
N THR A 38 -11.77 -18.78 11.47
CA THR A 38 -11.93 -18.18 12.80
C THR A 38 -10.70 -18.45 13.66
N ALA A 39 -10.21 -19.67 13.70
CA ALA A 39 -9.01 -20.01 14.45
C ALA A 39 -7.75 -19.27 13.95
N ALA A 40 -7.59 -19.12 12.64
CA ALA A 40 -6.49 -18.36 12.05
C ALA A 40 -6.59 -16.87 12.39
N HIS A 41 -7.79 -16.30 12.34
CA HIS A 41 -8.06 -14.92 12.71
C HIS A 41 -7.72 -14.64 14.19
N GLU A 42 -8.18 -15.51 15.09
CA GLU A 42 -7.90 -15.41 16.52
C GLU A 42 -6.38 -15.56 16.81
N LYS A 43 -5.71 -16.50 16.15
CA LYS A 43 -4.27 -16.68 16.27
C LYS A 43 -3.50 -15.43 15.85
N LEU A 44 -3.93 -14.76 14.76
CA LEU A 44 -3.33 -13.51 14.29
C LEU A 44 -3.52 -12.39 15.31
N HIS A 45 -4.75 -12.16 15.76
CA HIS A 45 -5.07 -11.03 16.65
C HIS A 45 -4.57 -11.23 18.08
N ASN A 46 -4.47 -12.47 18.55
CA ASN A 46 -3.92 -12.79 19.86
C ASN A 46 -2.37 -12.90 19.86
N GLY A 47 -1.74 -12.84 18.68
CA GLY A 47 -0.29 -12.92 18.56
C GLY A 47 0.30 -14.25 18.99
N THR A 48 -0.44 -15.37 18.86
CA THR A 48 -0.02 -16.69 19.32
C THR A 48 0.59 -17.57 18.24
N GLY A 49 0.68 -17.07 17.00
CA GLY A 49 1.26 -17.78 15.87
C GLY A 49 2.76 -17.57 15.70
N ALA A 50 3.37 -18.36 14.82
CA ALA A 50 4.73 -18.11 14.37
C ALA A 50 4.80 -16.74 13.68
N GLY A 51 5.87 -15.97 13.94
CA GLY A 51 6.03 -14.61 13.40
C GLY A 51 5.28 -13.52 14.19
N ASN A 52 4.83 -13.80 15.39
CA ASN A 52 4.11 -12.87 16.26
C ASN A 52 4.90 -11.58 16.58
N ALA A 53 6.22 -11.60 16.46
CA ALA A 53 7.06 -10.40 16.60
C ALA A 53 6.87 -9.38 15.45
N PHE A 54 6.22 -9.76 14.36
CA PHE A 54 6.04 -8.94 13.15
C PHE A 54 4.59 -8.53 12.89
N LEU A 55 3.78 -8.36 13.92
CA LEU A 55 2.34 -8.04 13.84
C LEU A 55 2.02 -6.54 13.93
N GLY A 56 3.02 -5.66 13.96
CA GLY A 56 2.79 -4.21 14.07
C GLY A 56 1.90 -3.61 12.99
N TRP A 57 1.75 -4.27 11.84
CA TRP A 57 0.89 -3.84 10.75
C TRP A 57 -0.61 -4.07 11.01
N VAL A 58 -0.98 -4.98 11.89
CA VAL A 58 -2.39 -5.35 12.15
C VAL A 58 -3.19 -4.16 12.65
N ASP A 59 -2.64 -3.41 13.61
CA ASP A 59 -3.30 -2.27 14.22
C ASP A 59 -2.80 -0.93 13.68
N LEU A 60 -1.83 -0.92 12.79
CA LEU A 60 -1.20 0.29 12.25
C LEU A 60 -2.21 1.33 11.72
N PRO A 61 -3.32 0.97 11.06
CA PRO A 61 -4.30 1.95 10.60
C PRO A 61 -4.97 2.76 11.73
N VAL A 62 -4.93 2.25 12.95
CA VAL A 62 -5.54 2.88 14.14
C VAL A 62 -4.47 3.39 15.09
N ASN A 63 -3.45 2.57 15.36
CA ASN A 63 -2.43 2.79 16.39
C ASN A 63 -1.07 3.23 15.80
N TYR A 64 -1.10 4.06 14.75
CA TYR A 64 0.13 4.62 14.19
C TYR A 64 0.69 5.76 15.07
N ASN A 65 2.01 5.97 14.99
CA ASN A 65 2.67 7.09 15.64
C ASN A 65 2.27 8.41 14.99
N LYS A 66 1.49 9.21 15.70
CA LYS A 66 0.95 10.48 15.19
C LYS A 66 2.01 11.56 15.02
N GLU A 67 3.04 11.56 15.84
CA GLU A 67 4.16 12.52 15.75
C GLU A 67 5.02 12.19 14.52
N GLU A 68 5.34 10.92 14.31
CA GLU A 68 6.04 10.48 13.11
C GLU A 68 5.24 10.81 11.85
N PHE A 69 3.94 10.56 11.85
CA PHE A 69 3.06 10.90 10.73
C PHE A 69 3.02 12.41 10.45
N ALA A 70 3.05 13.26 11.51
CA ALA A 70 3.15 14.69 11.34
C ALA A 70 4.48 15.11 10.69
N ARG A 71 5.59 14.48 11.08
CA ARG A 71 6.91 14.67 10.45
C ARG A 71 6.91 14.25 8.98
N ILE A 72 6.30 13.11 8.65
CA ILE A 72 6.15 12.65 7.25
C ILE A 72 5.38 13.69 6.43
N LYS A 73 4.28 14.21 6.95
CA LYS A 73 3.51 15.25 6.25
C LYS A 73 4.33 16.52 6.04
N ALA A 74 5.06 16.97 7.05
CA ALA A 74 5.93 18.15 6.93
C ALA A 74 7.02 17.96 5.88
N ALA A 75 7.64 16.78 5.83
CA ALA A 75 8.62 16.44 4.79
C ALA A 75 7.98 16.42 3.40
N ALA A 76 6.78 15.87 3.26
CA ALA A 76 6.05 15.86 1.99
C ALA A 76 5.73 17.27 1.50
N GLU A 77 5.28 18.17 2.39
CA GLU A 77 5.02 19.57 2.01
C GLU A 77 6.31 20.31 1.61
N LYS A 78 7.43 20.02 2.28
CA LYS A 78 8.73 20.57 1.87
C LYS A 78 9.12 20.09 0.47
N ILE A 79 9.00 18.81 0.18
CA ILE A 79 9.30 18.23 -1.15
C ILE A 79 8.42 18.87 -2.23
N LYS A 80 7.13 19.02 -1.96
CA LYS A 80 6.20 19.68 -2.89
C LYS A 80 6.62 21.10 -3.22
N LYS A 81 7.11 21.84 -2.24
CA LYS A 81 7.52 23.24 -2.41
C LYS A 81 8.85 23.38 -3.14
N ASP A 82 9.78 22.47 -2.85
CA ASP A 82 11.20 22.64 -3.23
C ASP A 82 11.56 21.84 -4.50
N SER A 83 10.66 20.97 -5.00
CA SER A 83 10.98 20.02 -6.07
C SER A 83 9.91 19.99 -7.15
N GLU A 84 10.35 19.94 -8.40
CA GLU A 84 9.47 19.69 -9.56
C GLU A 84 9.33 18.20 -9.87
N ILE A 85 10.34 17.42 -9.51
CA ILE A 85 10.42 15.98 -9.76
C ILE A 85 10.89 15.28 -8.50
N LEU A 86 10.23 14.17 -8.17
CA LEU A 86 10.66 13.22 -7.14
C LEU A 86 10.98 11.88 -7.81
N ILE A 87 12.21 11.42 -7.64
CA ILE A 87 12.64 10.10 -8.12
C ILE A 87 12.70 9.15 -6.94
N VAL A 88 11.93 8.08 -7.01
CA VAL A 88 11.92 7.02 -6.00
C VAL A 88 12.73 5.85 -6.54
N ILE A 89 13.89 5.60 -5.94
CA ILE A 89 14.78 4.51 -6.31
C ILE A 89 14.51 3.33 -5.38
N GLY A 90 14.07 2.21 -5.93
CA GLY A 90 13.76 1.02 -5.16
C GLY A 90 13.38 -0.17 -6.02
N ILE A 91 13.36 -1.35 -5.42
CA ILE A 91 12.95 -2.60 -6.05
C ILE A 91 11.99 -3.36 -5.14
N GLY A 92 11.03 -4.07 -5.72
CA GLY A 92 10.08 -4.89 -4.99
C GLY A 92 9.31 -4.11 -3.94
N GLY A 93 9.28 -4.60 -2.70
CA GLY A 93 8.55 -3.98 -1.59
C GLY A 93 8.96 -2.56 -1.23
N SER A 94 10.13 -2.12 -1.65
CA SER A 94 10.62 -0.77 -1.37
C SER A 94 9.92 0.32 -2.18
N TYR A 95 9.20 0.00 -3.26
CA TYR A 95 8.47 0.99 -4.05
C TYR A 95 7.05 0.59 -4.44
N LEU A 96 6.76 -0.72 -4.55
CA LEU A 96 5.46 -1.20 -5.07
C LEU A 96 4.28 -0.72 -4.23
N GLY A 97 4.40 -0.72 -2.91
CA GLY A 97 3.34 -0.25 -2.02
C GLY A 97 3.01 1.23 -2.21
N ALA A 98 4.03 2.08 -2.26
CA ALA A 98 3.86 3.51 -2.51
C ALA A 98 3.27 3.77 -3.90
N ARG A 99 3.77 3.09 -4.93
CA ARG A 99 3.27 3.19 -6.30
C ARG A 99 1.81 2.78 -6.40
N ALA A 100 1.44 1.64 -5.80
CA ALA A 100 0.06 1.16 -5.79
C ALA A 100 -0.89 2.18 -5.14
N ALA A 101 -0.49 2.77 -4.00
CA ALA A 101 -1.29 3.79 -3.33
C ALA A 101 -1.45 5.06 -4.19
N ILE A 102 -0.37 5.53 -4.82
CA ILE A 102 -0.42 6.71 -5.70
C ILE A 102 -1.32 6.46 -6.90
N GLU A 103 -1.15 5.34 -7.61
CA GLU A 103 -1.95 4.99 -8.78
C GLU A 103 -3.43 4.76 -8.42
N PHE A 104 -3.72 4.21 -7.25
CA PHE A 104 -5.08 4.03 -6.75
C PHE A 104 -5.78 5.37 -6.45
N VAL A 105 -5.08 6.30 -5.82
CA VAL A 105 -5.66 7.60 -5.38
C VAL A 105 -5.70 8.62 -6.51
N LYS A 106 -4.65 8.66 -7.35
CA LYS A 106 -4.46 9.69 -8.38
C LYS A 106 -4.75 9.22 -9.80
N SER A 107 -4.44 8.05 -10.17
CA SER A 107 -4.49 7.31 -11.43
C SER A 107 -3.09 6.96 -11.96
N GLN A 108 -3.02 6.06 -12.93
CA GLN A 108 -1.75 5.71 -13.59
C GLN A 108 -1.11 6.86 -14.38
N LYS A 109 -1.92 7.88 -14.71
CA LYS A 109 -1.47 9.08 -15.46
C LYS A 109 -1.26 10.30 -14.58
N TYR A 110 -0.95 10.10 -13.30
CA TYR A 110 -0.84 11.20 -12.34
C TYR A 110 0.20 12.27 -12.73
N ASN A 111 1.28 11.89 -13.40
CA ASN A 111 2.30 12.83 -13.88
C ASN A 111 1.80 13.73 -15.03
N ASP A 112 0.77 13.31 -15.77
CA ASP A 112 0.21 14.08 -16.88
C ASP A 112 -0.89 15.03 -16.41
N VAL A 113 -1.50 14.73 -15.27
CA VAL A 113 -2.69 15.45 -14.75
C VAL A 113 -2.36 16.34 -13.56
N ALA A 114 -1.33 16.02 -12.78
CA ALA A 114 -0.98 16.75 -11.56
C ALA A 114 -0.31 18.10 -11.90
N ALA A 115 -0.96 19.18 -11.51
CA ALA A 115 -0.42 20.54 -11.66
C ALA A 115 0.19 21.10 -10.36
N ASP A 116 -0.15 20.51 -9.21
CA ASP A 116 0.13 21.03 -7.86
C ASP A 116 1.11 20.18 -7.04
N THR A 117 1.64 19.11 -7.64
CA THR A 117 2.57 18.20 -6.99
C THR A 117 3.76 17.87 -7.90
N PRO A 118 4.94 17.54 -7.36
CA PRO A 118 6.04 17.06 -8.16
C PRO A 118 5.65 15.85 -9.01
N LYS A 119 6.23 15.75 -10.19
CA LYS A 119 6.15 14.51 -10.98
C LYS A 119 6.90 13.42 -10.26
N ILE A 120 6.31 12.23 -10.16
CA ILE A 120 6.91 11.11 -9.43
C ILE A 120 7.33 10.03 -10.41
N TYR A 121 8.60 9.66 -10.39
CA TYR A 121 9.15 8.60 -11.21
C TYR A 121 9.74 7.51 -10.34
N PHE A 122 9.53 6.26 -10.74
CA PHE A 122 10.10 5.09 -10.07
C PHE A 122 11.22 4.50 -10.91
N ALA A 123 12.39 4.27 -10.27
CA ALA A 123 13.58 3.73 -10.89
C ALA A 123 14.21 2.64 -10.00
N GLY A 124 15.19 1.89 -10.53
CA GLY A 124 15.89 0.86 -9.78
C GLY A 124 15.27 -0.54 -9.83
N ASN A 125 14.18 -0.73 -10.56
CA ASN A 125 13.51 -2.02 -10.73
C ASN A 125 14.05 -2.85 -11.90
N THR A 126 15.10 -2.40 -12.55
CA THR A 126 15.77 -3.11 -13.64
C THR A 126 17.28 -3.07 -13.46
N ILE A 127 17.98 -4.04 -14.05
CA ILE A 127 19.45 -4.09 -14.13
C ILE A 127 19.98 -3.51 -15.45
N SER A 128 19.16 -2.78 -16.20
CA SER A 128 19.55 -2.13 -17.44
C SER A 128 20.58 -1.04 -17.18
N SER A 129 21.70 -1.08 -17.88
CA SER A 129 22.74 -0.05 -17.79
C SER A 129 22.22 1.33 -18.16
N SER A 130 21.33 1.44 -19.14
CA SER A 130 20.70 2.71 -19.52
C SER A 130 19.88 3.32 -18.40
N THR A 131 19.16 2.49 -17.65
CA THR A 131 18.37 2.94 -16.50
C THR A 131 19.30 3.29 -15.34
N CYS A 132 20.34 2.50 -15.10
CA CYS A 132 21.33 2.80 -14.05
C CYS A 132 22.02 4.15 -14.28
N LEU A 133 22.41 4.45 -15.51
CA LEU A 133 23.04 5.74 -15.85
C LEU A 133 22.12 6.94 -15.55
N LEU A 134 20.81 6.76 -15.65
CA LEU A 134 19.85 7.84 -15.39
C LEU A 134 19.91 8.38 -13.97
N TYR A 135 20.17 7.51 -12.98
CA TYR A 135 20.21 7.89 -11.56
C TYR A 135 21.59 7.78 -10.90
N THR A 136 22.60 7.31 -11.64
CA THR A 136 24.01 7.26 -11.19
C THR A 136 24.91 8.23 -11.92
N SER A 137 24.44 8.90 -12.97
CA SER A 137 25.20 9.96 -13.62
C SER A 137 25.49 11.08 -12.63
N PRO A 138 26.73 11.56 -12.56
CA PRO A 138 27.05 12.72 -11.74
C PRO A 138 26.18 13.90 -12.17
N SER A 139 25.66 14.61 -11.19
CA SER A 139 24.91 15.83 -11.42
C SER A 139 25.83 16.87 -12.10
N PRO A 140 25.37 17.64 -13.08
CA PRO A 140 26.16 18.74 -13.65
C PRO A 140 26.57 19.81 -12.62
N ARG A 141 26.17 19.65 -11.37
CA ARG A 141 26.45 20.58 -10.27
C ARG A 141 27.52 20.08 -9.29
N ASP A 142 28.08 18.85 -9.51
CA ASP A 142 29.16 18.28 -8.70
C ASP A 142 30.53 18.62 -9.26
#